data_80206c272f4c369c5201e2d4f903b4b0
#
_entry.id   80206c272f4c369c5201e2d4f903b4b0
#
_cell.length_a   1.000
_cell.length_b   1.000
_cell.length_c   1.000
_cell.angle_alpha   90.00
_cell.angle_beta   90.00
_cell.angle_gamma   90.00
#
_symmetry.space_group_name_H-M   'P 1'
#
loop_
_entity.id
_entity.type
_entity.pdbx_description
1 polymer ?
#
loop_
_entity_poly.entity_id
_entity_poly.type
_entity_poly.pdbx_seq_one_letter_code
_entity_poly.pdbx_strand_id
1 'polypeptide(L)'
;MENIKEAIAKDLLSIKAVFFRPNEPFTWASGIKSPVYCDNRLILTAPQVRTQVETAIAETVRREYPEAEVLMGTSTAGIAHAAIAAQMLGLPMGYVRSGAKDHGRQNRIEGKLEAGQKAVVIEDLISTGGSVIEVVDALREAGAVVLGIVSIFTYGMQKGLDRLAAADVRNVSLTDFDTVARIAGEEGYIAPADVERLIRFRNNPSDESWIGA
;
A
#
# COMPACT_ATOMS: atom_id res chain seq x y z
N MET A 1 2.12 -13.27 -20.76
CA MET A 1 1.26 -12.40 -19.94
C MET A 1 2.19 -11.55 -19.08
N GLU A 2 2.13 -10.27 -19.22
CA GLU A 2 2.89 -9.34 -18.38
C GLU A 2 2.51 -9.59 -16.91
N ASN A 3 3.50 -9.70 -16.05
CA ASN A 3 3.26 -9.91 -14.63
C ASN A 3 2.60 -8.64 -14.07
N ILE A 4 1.48 -8.76 -13.36
CA ILE A 4 0.74 -7.63 -12.79
C ILE A 4 1.64 -6.69 -11.99
N LYS A 5 2.64 -7.23 -11.28
CA LYS A 5 3.61 -6.43 -10.52
C LYS A 5 4.41 -5.48 -11.41
N GLU A 6 4.82 -5.97 -12.58
CA GLU A 6 5.60 -5.17 -13.54
C GLU A 6 4.72 -4.12 -14.21
N ALA A 7 3.50 -4.47 -14.59
CA ALA A 7 2.56 -3.52 -15.19
C ALA A 7 2.27 -2.36 -14.22
N ILE A 8 1.92 -2.65 -12.98
CA ILE A 8 1.66 -1.60 -11.97
C ILE A 8 2.93 -0.80 -11.66
N ALA A 9 4.11 -1.42 -11.61
CA ALA A 9 5.37 -0.70 -11.40
C ALA A 9 5.64 0.32 -12.52
N LYS A 10 5.43 -0.06 -13.79
CA LYS A 10 5.54 0.84 -14.95
C LYS A 10 4.52 1.97 -14.90
N ASP A 11 3.28 1.66 -14.52
CA ASP A 11 2.23 2.65 -14.33
C ASP A 11 2.63 3.72 -13.31
N LEU A 12 3.11 3.30 -12.12
CA LEU A 12 3.56 4.22 -11.07
C LEU A 12 4.74 5.10 -11.50
N LEU A 13 5.69 4.53 -12.24
CA LEU A 13 6.82 5.28 -12.80
C LEU A 13 6.35 6.28 -13.86
N SER A 14 5.46 5.88 -14.77
CA SER A 14 4.98 6.70 -15.89
C SER A 14 4.28 7.99 -15.43
N ILE A 15 3.51 7.91 -14.33
CA ILE A 15 2.81 9.06 -13.74
C ILE A 15 3.66 9.81 -12.70
N LYS A 16 4.92 9.40 -12.52
CA LYS A 16 5.84 9.93 -11.51
C LYS A 16 5.29 9.82 -10.07
N ALA A 17 4.49 8.80 -9.78
CA ALA A 17 4.09 8.47 -8.41
C ALA A 17 5.28 7.99 -7.59
N VAL A 18 6.32 7.44 -8.23
CA VAL A 18 7.59 7.07 -7.59
C VAL A 18 8.69 7.99 -8.08
N PHE A 19 9.42 8.58 -7.14
CA PHE A 19 10.56 9.45 -7.39
C PHE A 19 11.83 8.85 -6.81
N PHE A 20 12.90 8.85 -7.60
CA PHE A 20 14.20 8.38 -7.17
C PHE A 20 15.20 9.53 -7.13
N ARG A 21 15.88 9.69 -5.98
CA ARG A 21 16.96 10.66 -5.75
C ARG A 21 18.10 10.01 -4.97
N PRO A 22 18.83 9.07 -5.56
CA PRO A 22 19.91 8.37 -4.86
C PRO A 22 21.07 9.29 -4.46
N ASN A 23 21.29 10.40 -5.18
CA ASN A 23 22.37 11.37 -4.92
C ASN A 23 21.90 12.57 -4.06
N GLU A 24 20.61 12.85 -4.03
CA GLU A 24 20.00 13.94 -3.25
C GLU A 24 18.78 13.39 -2.47
N PRO A 25 19.01 12.57 -1.43
CA PRO A 25 17.92 11.84 -0.79
C PRO A 25 16.90 12.76 -0.15
N PHE A 26 15.66 12.28 -0.11
CA PHE A 26 14.59 12.87 0.67
C PHE A 26 14.87 12.66 2.17
N THR A 27 14.37 13.55 3.01
CA THR A 27 14.36 13.33 4.47
C THR A 27 12.92 13.08 4.92
N TRP A 28 12.65 11.89 5.45
CA TRP A 28 11.34 11.59 6.03
C TRP A 28 11.13 12.35 7.34
N ALA A 29 9.88 12.43 7.81
CA ALA A 29 9.55 13.05 9.09
C ALA A 29 10.28 12.38 10.30
N SER A 30 10.64 11.10 10.16
CA SER A 30 11.46 10.35 11.12
C SER A 30 12.96 10.74 11.11
N GLY A 31 13.39 11.60 10.18
CA GLY A 31 14.81 11.94 9.96
C GLY A 31 15.56 10.97 9.04
N ILE A 32 14.96 9.85 8.65
CA ILE A 32 15.59 8.87 7.75
C ILE A 32 15.80 9.49 6.37
N LYS A 33 17.03 9.33 5.85
CA LYS A 33 17.36 9.66 4.45
C LYS A 33 16.85 8.56 3.54
N SER A 34 16.04 8.92 2.55
CA SER A 34 15.44 7.98 1.61
C SER A 34 15.78 8.35 0.17
N PRO A 35 16.28 7.41 -0.66
CA PRO A 35 16.53 7.66 -2.07
C PRO A 35 15.25 7.66 -2.90
N VAL A 36 14.10 7.35 -2.30
CA VAL A 36 12.83 7.20 -2.97
C VAL A 36 11.70 7.85 -2.19
N TYR A 37 10.76 8.41 -2.91
CA TYR A 37 9.46 8.86 -2.39
C TYR A 37 8.37 8.28 -3.27
N CYS A 38 7.31 7.76 -2.65
CA CYS A 38 6.13 7.24 -3.33
C CYS A 38 4.90 8.03 -2.91
N ASP A 39 4.15 8.55 -3.89
CA ASP A 39 2.87 9.25 -3.70
C ASP A 39 1.80 8.62 -4.58
N ASN A 40 1.18 7.56 -4.08
CA ASN A 40 0.12 6.83 -4.79
C ASN A 40 -1.16 7.65 -4.98
N ARG A 41 -1.32 8.79 -4.31
CA ARG A 41 -2.46 9.70 -4.53
C ARG A 41 -2.50 10.27 -5.93
N LEU A 42 -1.35 10.31 -6.63
CA LEU A 42 -1.27 10.72 -8.03
C LEU A 42 -2.03 9.78 -8.97
N ILE A 43 -2.25 8.52 -8.59
CA ILE A 43 -3.08 7.56 -9.34
C ILE A 43 -4.48 8.13 -9.57
N LEU A 44 -5.05 8.81 -8.57
CA LEU A 44 -6.43 9.34 -8.65
C LEU A 44 -6.61 10.37 -9.76
N THR A 45 -5.54 11.08 -10.12
CA THR A 45 -5.55 12.12 -11.17
C THR A 45 -5.10 11.60 -12.54
N ALA A 46 -4.74 10.32 -12.66
CA ALA A 46 -4.32 9.65 -13.88
C ALA A 46 -5.36 8.57 -14.30
N PRO A 47 -6.43 8.92 -15.04
CA PRO A 47 -7.58 8.03 -15.22
C PRO A 47 -7.28 6.65 -15.80
N GLN A 48 -6.32 6.54 -16.72
CA GLN A 48 -5.92 5.26 -17.32
C GLN A 48 -5.23 4.37 -16.29
N VAL A 49 -4.20 4.90 -15.61
CA VAL A 49 -3.48 4.19 -14.54
C VAL A 49 -4.43 3.84 -13.40
N ARG A 50 -5.30 4.78 -13.00
CA ARG A 50 -6.32 4.51 -11.99
C ARG A 50 -7.19 3.30 -12.37
N THR A 51 -7.69 3.23 -13.61
CA THR A 51 -8.50 2.10 -14.05
C THR A 51 -7.73 0.78 -13.97
N GLN A 52 -6.45 0.76 -14.37
CA GLN A 52 -5.60 -0.43 -14.29
C GLN A 52 -5.38 -0.87 -12.84
N VAL A 53 -5.03 0.07 -11.96
CA VAL A 53 -4.80 -0.20 -10.52
C VAL A 53 -6.08 -0.72 -9.86
N GLU A 54 -7.23 -0.07 -10.07
CA GLU A 54 -8.49 -0.47 -9.46
C GLU A 54 -8.98 -1.83 -9.97
N THR A 55 -8.80 -2.10 -11.26
CA THR A 55 -9.07 -3.43 -11.83
C THR A 55 -8.18 -4.48 -11.17
N ALA A 56 -6.89 -4.19 -11.01
CA ALA A 56 -5.95 -5.09 -10.37
C ALA A 56 -6.28 -5.34 -8.89
N ILE A 57 -6.74 -4.32 -8.15
CA ILE A 57 -7.24 -4.48 -6.77
C ILE A 57 -8.45 -5.41 -6.78
N ALA A 58 -9.46 -5.14 -7.63
CA ALA A 58 -10.68 -5.93 -7.68
C ALA A 58 -10.41 -7.40 -8.05
N GLU A 59 -9.55 -7.66 -9.03
CA GLU A 59 -9.14 -9.00 -9.42
C GLU A 59 -8.36 -9.72 -8.32
N THR A 60 -7.49 -8.99 -7.61
CA THR A 60 -6.74 -9.55 -6.47
C THR A 60 -7.68 -9.92 -5.34
N VAL A 61 -8.63 -9.07 -4.98
CA VAL A 61 -9.66 -9.40 -3.97
C VAL A 61 -10.44 -10.64 -4.39
N ARG A 62 -10.92 -10.70 -5.64
CA ARG A 62 -11.70 -11.84 -6.13
C ARG A 62 -10.91 -13.15 -6.10
N ARG A 63 -9.61 -13.11 -6.40
CA ARG A 63 -8.74 -14.28 -6.45
C ARG A 63 -8.28 -14.74 -5.08
N GLU A 64 -7.81 -13.80 -4.25
CA GLU A 64 -7.16 -14.12 -2.95
C GLU A 64 -8.17 -14.20 -1.78
N TYR A 65 -9.28 -13.46 -1.90
CA TYR A 65 -10.30 -13.33 -0.86
C TYR A 65 -11.72 -13.48 -1.45
N PRO A 66 -12.04 -14.63 -2.08
CA PRO A 66 -13.33 -14.84 -2.75
C PRO A 66 -14.54 -14.74 -1.80
N GLU A 67 -14.29 -14.84 -0.50
CA GLU A 67 -15.33 -14.73 0.53
C GLU A 67 -15.52 -13.30 1.06
N ALA A 68 -14.86 -12.30 0.46
CA ALA A 68 -14.98 -10.92 0.89
C ALA A 68 -16.43 -10.42 0.78
N GLU A 69 -16.93 -9.83 1.85
CA GLU A 69 -18.28 -9.29 1.96
C GLU A 69 -18.31 -7.76 2.03
N VAL A 70 -17.16 -7.14 2.37
CA VAL A 70 -17.02 -5.69 2.45
C VAL A 70 -15.55 -5.28 2.20
N LEU A 71 -15.34 -4.15 1.54
CA LEU A 71 -14.01 -3.53 1.44
C LEU A 71 -13.90 -2.36 2.43
N MET A 72 -12.77 -2.29 3.15
CA MET A 72 -12.51 -1.27 4.14
C MET A 72 -11.23 -0.50 3.78
N GLY A 73 -11.43 0.77 3.38
CA GLY A 73 -10.30 1.64 3.04
C GLY A 73 -9.57 2.18 4.27
N THR A 74 -8.25 2.31 4.15
CA THR A 74 -7.46 3.07 5.13
C THR A 74 -7.57 4.57 4.86
N SER A 75 -7.77 5.37 5.88
CA SER A 75 -7.78 6.82 5.66
C SER A 75 -6.35 7.38 5.63
N THR A 76 -6.03 8.23 4.65
CA THR A 76 -6.97 8.83 3.69
C THR A 76 -6.87 8.21 2.31
N ALA A 77 -5.69 7.76 1.89
CA ALA A 77 -5.42 7.40 0.50
C ALA A 77 -6.14 6.12 0.06
N GLY A 78 -6.32 5.13 0.95
CA GLY A 78 -7.02 3.88 0.64
C GLY A 78 -8.53 4.03 0.39
N ILE A 79 -9.16 5.13 0.82
CA ILE A 79 -10.62 5.32 0.72
C ILE A 79 -11.11 5.29 -0.73
N ALA A 80 -10.50 6.09 -1.60
CA ALA A 80 -10.93 6.19 -2.99
C ALA A 80 -10.73 4.87 -3.74
N HIS A 81 -9.61 4.20 -3.50
CA HIS A 81 -9.30 2.89 -4.08
C HIS A 81 -10.30 1.82 -3.62
N ALA A 82 -10.62 1.78 -2.32
CA ALA A 82 -11.65 0.88 -1.79
C ALA A 82 -13.02 1.14 -2.43
N ALA A 83 -13.41 2.41 -2.61
CA ALA A 83 -14.70 2.78 -3.19
C ALA A 83 -14.83 2.30 -4.64
N ILE A 84 -13.80 2.54 -5.47
CA ILE A 84 -13.84 2.17 -6.89
C ILE A 84 -13.79 0.65 -7.04
N ALA A 85 -12.89 -0.03 -6.31
CA ALA A 85 -12.79 -1.49 -6.35
C ALA A 85 -14.08 -2.17 -5.85
N ALA A 86 -14.70 -1.65 -4.77
CA ALA A 86 -15.98 -2.16 -4.27
C ALA A 86 -17.10 -2.00 -5.31
N GLN A 87 -17.17 -0.87 -6.03
CA GLN A 87 -18.10 -0.67 -7.13
C GLN A 87 -17.91 -1.71 -8.23
N MET A 88 -16.66 -2.03 -8.60
CA MET A 88 -16.34 -3.05 -9.61
C MET A 88 -16.71 -4.47 -9.16
N LEU A 89 -16.68 -4.73 -7.86
CA LEU A 89 -16.99 -6.03 -7.26
C LEU A 89 -18.48 -6.19 -6.90
N GLY A 90 -19.24 -5.09 -6.87
CA GLY A 90 -20.61 -5.08 -6.36
C GLY A 90 -20.66 -5.29 -4.84
N LEU A 91 -19.61 -4.94 -4.10
CA LEU A 91 -19.51 -5.08 -2.66
C LEU A 91 -19.78 -3.75 -1.94
N PRO A 92 -20.32 -3.80 -0.71
CA PRO A 92 -20.34 -2.65 0.17
C PRO A 92 -18.91 -2.21 0.53
N MET A 93 -18.76 -0.92 0.89
CA MET A 93 -17.49 -0.40 1.38
C MET A 93 -17.69 0.53 2.59
N GLY A 94 -16.64 0.64 3.37
CA GLY A 94 -16.46 1.62 4.41
C GLY A 94 -15.00 2.03 4.52
N TYR A 95 -14.66 2.79 5.55
CA TYR A 95 -13.26 3.13 5.83
C TYR A 95 -13.03 3.37 7.32
N VAL A 96 -11.77 3.24 7.74
CA VAL A 96 -11.37 3.49 9.13
C VAL A 96 -10.58 4.79 9.19
N ARG A 97 -11.01 5.72 10.04
CA ARG A 97 -10.33 7.01 10.24
C ARG A 97 -9.08 6.86 11.09
N SER A 98 -8.06 7.64 10.79
CA SER A 98 -6.93 7.86 11.68
C SER A 98 -7.37 8.74 12.87
N GLY A 99 -7.17 8.25 14.10
CA GLY A 99 -7.52 8.96 15.34
C GLY A 99 -8.97 8.77 15.80
N ALA A 100 -9.19 8.89 17.12
CA ALA A 100 -10.50 8.87 17.72
C ALA A 100 -11.13 10.28 17.65
N LYS A 101 -12.47 10.37 17.52
CA LYS A 101 -13.19 11.62 17.85
C LYS A 101 -13.06 11.86 19.35
N ASP A 102 -12.94 13.13 19.77
CA ASP A 102 -12.84 13.56 21.18
C ASP A 102 -14.01 13.15 22.09
N HIS A 103 -15.05 12.55 21.54
CA HIS A 103 -16.25 12.12 22.25
C HIS A 103 -16.58 10.65 22.00
N GLY A 104 -15.88 9.75 22.71
CA GLY A 104 -16.22 8.34 22.83
C GLY A 104 -15.54 7.39 21.81
N ARG A 105 -15.04 6.27 22.34
CA ARG A 105 -14.26 5.24 21.64
C ARG A 105 -14.97 4.50 20.50
N GLN A 106 -16.16 4.88 20.08
CA GLN A 106 -17.04 3.99 19.32
C GLN A 106 -17.21 4.27 17.82
N ASN A 107 -16.49 5.23 17.18
CA ASN A 107 -16.71 5.44 15.74
C ASN A 107 -15.47 5.89 14.97
N ARG A 108 -14.47 4.99 14.88
CA ARG A 108 -13.41 5.13 13.87
C ARG A 108 -13.85 4.61 12.50
N ILE A 109 -14.88 3.76 12.47
CA ILE A 109 -15.40 3.12 11.26
C ILE A 109 -16.51 3.97 10.67
N GLU A 110 -16.38 4.35 9.43
CA GLU A 110 -17.39 5.04 8.64
C GLU A 110 -17.98 4.08 7.61
N GLY A 111 -19.30 4.05 7.53
CA GLY A 111 -20.05 3.01 6.84
C GLY A 111 -20.64 2.01 7.87
N LYS A 112 -21.40 1.04 7.36
CA LYS A 112 -21.99 -0.03 8.17
C LYS A 112 -21.06 -1.26 8.14
N LEU A 113 -20.68 -1.75 9.31
CA LEU A 113 -19.95 -3.00 9.49
C LEU A 113 -20.69 -3.86 10.50
N GLU A 114 -20.91 -5.13 10.17
CA GLU A 114 -21.61 -6.08 11.03
C GLU A 114 -20.62 -7.05 11.68
N ALA A 115 -20.91 -7.47 12.90
CA ALA A 115 -20.12 -8.49 13.56
C ALA A 115 -20.14 -9.80 12.75
N GLY A 116 -18.98 -10.42 12.57
CA GLY A 116 -18.80 -11.61 11.74
C GLY A 116 -18.63 -11.33 10.25
N GLN A 117 -18.85 -10.09 9.78
CA GLN A 117 -18.70 -9.74 8.37
C GLN A 117 -17.24 -9.86 7.92
N LYS A 118 -17.02 -10.49 6.77
CA LYS A 118 -15.70 -10.76 6.20
C LYS A 118 -15.18 -9.54 5.44
N ALA A 119 -14.17 -8.89 6.00
CA ALA A 119 -13.62 -7.63 5.49
C ALA A 119 -12.24 -7.83 4.85
N VAL A 120 -12.00 -7.15 3.72
CA VAL A 120 -10.67 -6.95 3.13
C VAL A 120 -10.29 -5.49 3.26
N VAL A 121 -9.08 -5.23 3.80
CA VAL A 121 -8.54 -3.88 3.94
C VAL A 121 -7.86 -3.47 2.64
N ILE A 122 -8.16 -2.26 2.15
CA ILE A 122 -7.51 -1.66 0.98
C ILE A 122 -6.60 -0.53 1.44
N GLU A 123 -5.32 -0.63 1.09
CA GLU A 123 -4.27 0.32 1.44
C GLU A 123 -3.56 0.83 0.20
N ASP A 124 -3.08 2.06 0.20
CA ASP A 124 -2.28 2.59 -0.91
C ASP A 124 -0.80 2.21 -0.79
N LEU A 125 -0.24 2.24 0.41
CA LEU A 125 1.19 2.05 0.63
C LEU A 125 1.50 1.45 1.99
N ILE A 126 2.31 0.39 2.01
CA ILE A 126 2.85 -0.18 3.25
C ILE A 126 4.36 0.05 3.33
N SER A 127 4.78 0.80 4.35
CA SER A 127 6.19 0.94 4.73
C SER A 127 6.52 0.07 5.95
N THR A 128 6.25 0.57 7.15
CA THR A 128 6.46 -0.15 8.41
C THR A 128 5.20 -0.83 8.96
N GLY A 129 4.09 -0.74 8.26
CA GLY A 129 2.85 -1.45 8.56
C GLY A 129 2.03 -0.95 9.75
N GLY A 130 2.48 0.08 10.48
CA GLY A 130 1.81 0.51 11.71
C GLY A 130 0.38 0.97 11.48
N SER A 131 0.16 1.87 10.52
CA SER A 131 -1.16 2.45 10.24
C SER A 131 -2.18 1.41 9.77
N VAL A 132 -1.80 0.51 8.89
CA VAL A 132 -2.71 -0.51 8.38
C VAL A 132 -3.08 -1.54 9.46
N ILE A 133 -2.16 -1.84 10.38
CA ILE A 133 -2.45 -2.74 11.52
C ILE A 133 -3.44 -2.09 12.47
N GLU A 134 -3.33 -0.79 12.76
CA GLU A 134 -4.33 -0.08 13.55
C GLU A 134 -5.74 -0.14 12.93
N VAL A 135 -5.83 -0.19 11.60
CA VAL A 135 -7.09 -0.39 10.88
C VAL A 135 -7.59 -1.82 11.07
N VAL A 136 -6.72 -2.82 10.91
CA VAL A 136 -7.07 -4.24 11.14
C VAL A 136 -7.58 -4.46 12.55
N ASP A 137 -6.90 -3.89 13.55
CA ASP A 137 -7.28 -4.01 14.96
C ASP A 137 -8.66 -3.36 15.23
N ALA A 138 -8.89 -2.15 14.68
CA ALA A 138 -10.18 -1.47 14.82
C ALA A 138 -11.35 -2.27 14.21
N LEU A 139 -11.12 -2.94 13.07
CA LEU A 139 -12.14 -3.80 12.44
C LEU A 139 -12.39 -5.06 13.26
N ARG A 140 -11.34 -5.69 13.80
CA ARG A 140 -11.46 -6.86 14.67
C ARG A 140 -12.15 -6.51 16.00
N GLU A 141 -11.82 -5.36 16.60
CA GLU A 141 -12.50 -4.84 17.79
C GLU A 141 -14.00 -4.60 17.55
N ALA A 142 -14.38 -4.21 16.34
CA ALA A 142 -15.78 -4.08 15.93
C ALA A 142 -16.46 -5.42 15.61
N GLY A 143 -15.74 -6.53 15.72
CA GLY A 143 -16.25 -7.89 15.51
C GLY A 143 -16.16 -8.39 14.07
N ALA A 144 -15.53 -7.69 13.15
CA ALA A 144 -15.34 -8.17 11.78
C ALA A 144 -14.28 -9.27 11.70
N VAL A 145 -14.43 -10.15 10.70
CA VAL A 145 -13.43 -11.13 10.31
C VAL A 145 -12.56 -10.51 9.23
N VAL A 146 -11.36 -10.03 9.59
CA VAL A 146 -10.42 -9.47 8.62
C VAL A 146 -9.72 -10.61 7.88
N LEU A 147 -10.03 -10.77 6.58
CA LEU A 147 -9.46 -11.80 5.72
C LEU A 147 -8.01 -11.49 5.33
N GLY A 148 -7.69 -10.22 5.15
CA GLY A 148 -6.37 -9.75 4.80
C GLY A 148 -6.37 -8.32 4.27
N ILE A 149 -5.23 -7.95 3.69
CA ILE A 149 -4.97 -6.62 3.13
C ILE A 149 -4.64 -6.78 1.64
N VAL A 150 -5.16 -5.89 0.80
CA VAL A 150 -4.66 -5.66 -0.56
C VAL A 150 -4.10 -4.25 -0.59
N SER A 151 -2.80 -4.12 -0.93
CA SER A 151 -2.13 -2.83 -1.06
C SER A 151 -1.64 -2.59 -2.48
N ILE A 152 -1.57 -1.34 -2.91
CA ILE A 152 -1.02 -1.00 -4.22
C ILE A 152 0.49 -1.23 -4.22
N PHE A 153 1.17 -0.71 -3.19
CA PHE A 153 2.62 -0.74 -3.10
C PHE A 153 3.09 -1.13 -1.69
N THR A 154 4.16 -1.91 -1.62
CA THR A 154 4.89 -2.14 -0.37
C THR A 154 6.38 -1.89 -0.53
N TYR A 155 7.00 -1.27 0.49
CA TYR A 155 8.47 -1.19 0.57
C TYR A 155 9.12 -2.55 0.87
N GLY A 156 8.38 -3.51 1.43
CA GLY A 156 8.93 -4.81 1.82
C GLY A 156 9.99 -4.72 2.94
N MET A 157 9.93 -3.66 3.75
CA MET A 157 10.85 -3.48 4.88
C MET A 157 10.63 -4.55 5.94
N GLN A 158 11.70 -5.11 6.51
CA GLN A 158 11.63 -6.17 7.51
C GLN A 158 10.69 -5.83 8.66
N LYS A 159 10.78 -4.60 9.19
CA LYS A 159 9.89 -4.13 10.27
C LYS A 159 8.40 -4.20 9.90
N GLY A 160 8.05 -3.96 8.63
CA GLY A 160 6.67 -4.09 8.14
C GLY A 160 6.23 -5.54 8.07
N LEU A 161 7.10 -6.41 7.55
CA LEU A 161 6.85 -7.85 7.47
C LEU A 161 6.65 -8.47 8.86
N ASP A 162 7.52 -8.15 9.81
CA ASP A 162 7.45 -8.64 11.19
C ASP A 162 6.15 -8.21 11.88
N ARG A 163 5.72 -6.97 11.66
CA ARG A 163 4.46 -6.46 12.24
C ARG A 163 3.23 -7.12 11.64
N LEU A 164 3.19 -7.32 10.32
CA LEU A 164 2.08 -8.02 9.66
C LEU A 164 1.99 -9.47 10.15
N ALA A 165 3.14 -10.14 10.30
CA ALA A 165 3.21 -11.49 10.85
C ALA A 165 2.74 -11.53 12.32
N ALA A 166 3.19 -10.58 13.15
CA ALA A 166 2.77 -10.49 14.56
C ALA A 166 1.27 -10.19 14.71
N ALA A 167 0.68 -9.46 13.78
CA ALA A 167 -0.75 -9.18 13.74
C ALA A 167 -1.58 -10.30 13.10
N ASP A 168 -0.95 -11.39 12.66
CA ASP A 168 -1.59 -12.50 11.95
C ASP A 168 -2.51 -11.99 10.83
N VAL A 169 -1.95 -11.16 9.93
CA VAL A 169 -2.67 -10.63 8.77
C VAL A 169 -1.79 -10.67 7.53
N ARG A 170 -2.32 -11.30 6.47
CA ARG A 170 -1.65 -11.38 5.17
C ARG A 170 -1.88 -10.12 4.37
N ASN A 171 -0.81 -9.56 3.78
CA ASN A 171 -0.87 -8.53 2.77
C ASN A 171 -0.54 -9.09 1.38
N VAL A 172 -1.33 -8.72 0.39
CA VAL A 172 -1.05 -8.94 -1.04
C VAL A 172 -0.89 -7.59 -1.70
N SER A 173 0.34 -7.26 -2.12
CA SER A 173 0.62 -6.00 -2.82
C SER A 173 0.58 -6.20 -4.33
N LEU A 174 0.03 -5.23 -5.06
CA LEU A 174 0.02 -5.24 -6.52
C LEU A 174 1.43 -5.12 -7.09
N THR A 175 2.27 -4.29 -6.45
CA THR A 175 3.69 -4.20 -6.76
C THR A 175 4.51 -3.94 -5.49
N ASP A 176 5.82 -3.99 -5.61
CA ASP A 176 6.75 -3.81 -4.50
C ASP A 176 7.97 -2.98 -4.91
N PHE A 177 8.72 -2.55 -3.89
CA PHE A 177 9.91 -1.72 -4.06
C PHE A 177 10.96 -2.36 -4.98
N ASP A 178 11.22 -3.65 -4.86
CA ASP A 178 12.24 -4.33 -5.63
C ASP A 178 11.87 -4.36 -7.12
N THR A 179 10.61 -4.64 -7.43
CA THR A 179 10.10 -4.62 -8.81
C THR A 179 10.20 -3.21 -9.41
N VAL A 180 9.77 -2.19 -8.67
CA VAL A 180 9.81 -0.80 -9.15
C VAL A 180 11.26 -0.32 -9.35
N ALA A 181 12.18 -0.63 -8.41
CA ALA A 181 13.58 -0.26 -8.52
C ALA A 181 14.26 -0.94 -9.72
N ARG A 182 14.00 -2.23 -9.94
CA ARG A 182 14.52 -2.96 -11.09
C ARG A 182 14.04 -2.34 -12.41
N ILE A 183 12.74 -2.14 -12.57
CA ILE A 183 12.15 -1.56 -13.78
C ILE A 183 12.67 -0.14 -14.01
N ALA A 184 12.82 0.65 -12.94
CA ALA A 184 13.37 2.00 -13.04
C ALA A 184 14.80 2.00 -13.63
N GLY A 185 15.63 1.02 -13.25
CA GLY A 185 16.97 0.83 -13.83
C GLY A 185 16.91 0.33 -15.27
N GLU A 186 16.03 -0.60 -15.60
CA GLU A 186 15.87 -1.15 -16.96
C GLU A 186 15.32 -0.12 -17.96
N GLU A 187 14.38 0.74 -17.53
CA GLU A 187 13.74 1.77 -18.37
C GLU A 187 14.46 3.14 -18.31
N GLY A 188 15.56 3.25 -17.57
CA GLY A 188 16.42 4.45 -17.56
C GLY A 188 15.88 5.60 -16.69
N TYR A 189 14.97 5.36 -15.74
CA TYR A 189 14.57 6.35 -14.74
C TYR A 189 15.69 6.64 -13.74
N ILE A 190 16.56 5.64 -13.50
CA ILE A 190 17.77 5.73 -12.69
C ILE A 190 18.91 5.00 -13.41
N ALA A 191 20.16 5.27 -12.99
CA ALA A 191 21.29 4.47 -13.49
C ALA A 191 21.19 3.02 -12.96
N PRO A 192 21.53 1.99 -13.77
CA PRO A 192 21.48 0.60 -13.31
C PRO A 192 22.28 0.35 -12.03
N ALA A 193 23.41 1.06 -11.83
CA ALA A 193 24.23 0.98 -10.63
C ALA A 193 23.49 1.48 -9.36
N ASP A 194 22.52 2.37 -9.50
CA ASP A 194 21.74 2.90 -8.36
C ASP A 194 20.75 1.87 -7.81
N VAL A 195 20.34 0.86 -8.59
CA VAL A 195 19.39 -0.16 -8.14
C VAL A 195 19.91 -0.85 -6.88
N GLU A 196 21.19 -1.21 -6.83
CA GLU A 196 21.79 -1.85 -5.66
C GLU A 196 21.76 -0.92 -4.43
N ARG A 197 22.00 0.38 -4.61
CA ARG A 197 21.91 1.40 -3.54
C ARG A 197 20.50 1.47 -2.97
N LEU A 198 19.48 1.43 -3.82
CA LEU A 198 18.08 1.40 -3.42
C LEU A 198 17.74 0.15 -2.59
N ILE A 199 18.23 -1.01 -3.01
CA ILE A 199 18.02 -2.28 -2.28
C ILE A 199 18.73 -2.25 -0.91
N ARG A 200 19.93 -1.68 -0.81
CA ARG A 200 20.62 -1.50 0.48
C ARG A 200 19.79 -0.63 1.43
N PHE A 201 19.28 0.50 0.95
CA PHE A 201 18.37 1.34 1.73
C PHE A 201 17.15 0.56 2.24
N ARG A 202 16.47 -0.17 1.36
CA ARG A 202 15.28 -0.94 1.73
C ARG A 202 15.59 -1.98 2.81
N ASN A 203 16.73 -2.63 2.74
CA ASN A 203 17.17 -3.64 3.70
C ASN A 203 17.48 -3.04 5.08
N ASN A 204 18.08 -1.86 5.10
CA ASN A 204 18.42 -1.14 6.34
C ASN A 204 18.26 0.38 6.17
N PRO A 205 17.04 0.92 6.35
CA PRO A 205 16.78 2.34 6.16
C PRO A 205 17.55 3.28 7.10
N SER A 206 18.12 2.74 8.21
CA SER A 206 18.93 3.50 9.16
C SER A 206 20.41 3.58 8.79
N ASP A 207 20.84 2.77 7.82
CA ASP A 207 22.22 2.79 7.31
C ASP A 207 22.30 3.77 6.14
N GLU A 208 23.18 4.77 6.26
CA GLU A 208 23.40 5.78 5.22
C GLU A 208 24.56 5.42 4.26
N SER A 209 25.16 4.23 4.39
CA SER A 209 26.31 3.79 3.55
C SER A 209 26.00 3.69 2.05
N TRP A 210 24.71 3.67 1.67
CA TRP A 210 24.27 3.71 0.29
C TRP A 210 24.38 5.12 -0.34
N ILE A 211 24.55 6.18 0.47
CA ILE A 211 24.70 7.56 0.00
C ILE A 211 26.13 7.76 -0.51
N GLY A 212 26.29 8.13 -1.78
CA GLY A 212 27.60 8.36 -2.39
C GLY A 212 28.40 7.09 -2.71
N ALA A 213 27.78 5.92 -2.63
CA ALA A 213 28.41 4.64 -3.00
C ALA A 213 28.45 4.44 -4.52
#